data_7576ff27c2ff16f550321e5b8769ee97
#
_entry.id   7576ff27c2ff16f550321e5b8769ee97
#
_cell.length_a   1.000
_cell.length_b   1.000
_cell.length_c   1.000
_cell.angle_alpha   90.00
_cell.angle_beta   90.00
_cell.angle_gamma   90.00
#
_symmetry.space_group_name_H-M   'P 1'
#
loop_
_entity.id
_entity.type
_entity.pdbx_description
1 polymer ?
#
loop_
_entity_poly.entity_id
_entity_poly.type
_entity_poly.pdbx_seq_one_letter_code
_entity_poly.pdbx_strand_id
1 'polypeptide(L)'
;MVKKSEKSKVEIAENVEEKVESKELSEIKKNKKSKLSQGEYEKKVLELADKGLTSEKIGEELRKQNIHPKEYEKKISKILGDKYVNPDLKNVESKLERIKTHFQKNKQDKRAMREKDRIFAQLRKLKKYFKV
;
A
#
# COMPACT_ATOMS: atom_id res chain seq x y z
N MET A 1 58.40 -13.17 -13.09
CA MET A 1 57.79 -12.69 -11.83
C MET A 1 56.36 -12.17 -11.97
N VAL A 2 55.57 -12.56 -13.00
CA VAL A 2 54.22 -12.03 -13.28
C VAL A 2 53.09 -12.97 -12.82
N LYS A 3 53.35 -14.23 -12.60
CA LYS A 3 52.29 -15.23 -12.25
C LYS A 3 51.81 -15.24 -10.76
N LYS A 4 52.47 -14.48 -9.88
CA LYS A 4 52.10 -14.43 -8.44
C LYS A 4 51.07 -13.35 -8.10
N SER A 5 50.90 -12.32 -8.97
CA SER A 5 49.96 -11.23 -8.77
C SER A 5 48.52 -11.53 -9.26
N GLU A 6 48.36 -12.49 -10.15
CA GLU A 6 47.03 -12.86 -10.69
C GLU A 6 46.29 -13.82 -9.74
N LYS A 7 46.98 -14.74 -9.08
CA LYS A 7 46.36 -15.64 -8.08
C LYS A 7 45.77 -14.88 -6.88
N SER A 8 46.44 -13.85 -6.39
CA SER A 8 45.98 -13.06 -5.27
C SER A 8 44.73 -12.19 -5.58
N LYS A 9 44.56 -11.78 -6.84
CA LYS A 9 43.38 -11.03 -7.30
C LYS A 9 42.15 -11.93 -7.44
N VAL A 10 42.31 -13.18 -7.87
CA VAL A 10 41.22 -14.14 -7.98
C VAL A 10 40.73 -14.57 -6.61
N GLU A 11 41.64 -14.87 -5.66
CA GLU A 11 41.23 -15.21 -4.27
C GLU A 11 40.55 -14.06 -3.53
N ILE A 12 40.88 -12.81 -3.84
CA ILE A 12 40.22 -11.65 -3.27
C ILE A 12 38.82 -11.47 -3.87
N ALA A 13 38.63 -11.72 -5.17
CA ALA A 13 37.33 -11.65 -5.83
C ALA A 13 36.36 -12.75 -5.31
N GLU A 14 36.81 -13.99 -5.20
CA GLU A 14 36.01 -15.11 -4.67
C GLU A 14 35.60 -14.87 -3.19
N ASN A 15 36.48 -14.33 -2.36
CA ASN A 15 36.16 -13.98 -0.96
C ASN A 15 35.18 -12.81 -0.83
N VAL A 16 35.12 -11.90 -1.80
CA VAL A 16 34.17 -10.80 -1.82
C VAL A 16 32.79 -11.29 -2.25
N GLU A 17 32.70 -12.16 -3.25
CA GLU A 17 31.45 -12.75 -3.71
C GLU A 17 30.81 -13.64 -2.62
N GLU A 18 31.60 -14.48 -1.95
CA GLU A 18 31.13 -15.34 -0.85
C GLU A 18 30.60 -14.50 0.36
N LYS A 19 31.24 -13.35 0.65
CA LYS A 19 30.78 -12.43 1.69
C LYS A 19 29.53 -11.65 1.30
N VAL A 20 29.32 -11.36 0.01
CA VAL A 20 28.11 -10.70 -0.48
C VAL A 20 26.94 -11.67 -0.47
N GLU A 21 27.12 -12.90 -0.97
CA GLU A 21 26.08 -13.96 -0.91
C GLU A 21 25.70 -14.31 0.52
N SER A 22 26.66 -14.42 1.43
CA SER A 22 26.36 -14.70 2.85
C SER A 22 25.63 -13.55 3.55
N LYS A 23 25.86 -12.29 3.16
CA LYS A 23 25.11 -11.13 3.65
C LYS A 23 23.70 -11.10 3.08
N GLU A 24 23.51 -11.31 1.78
CA GLU A 24 22.19 -11.39 1.15
C GLU A 24 21.36 -12.54 1.72
N LEU A 25 21.95 -13.73 1.90
CA LEU A 25 21.29 -14.87 2.56
C LEU A 25 20.95 -14.57 4.03
N SER A 26 21.75 -13.79 4.73
CA SER A 26 21.46 -13.39 6.11
C SER A 26 20.36 -12.32 6.19
N GLU A 27 20.28 -11.43 5.20
CA GLU A 27 19.21 -10.44 5.08
C GLU A 27 17.89 -11.08 4.65
N ILE A 28 17.91 -12.05 3.72
CA ILE A 28 16.74 -12.86 3.36
C ILE A 28 16.22 -13.68 4.56
N LYS A 29 17.11 -14.20 5.39
CA LYS A 29 16.73 -14.92 6.62
C LYS A 29 16.21 -13.99 7.72
N LYS A 30 16.70 -12.76 7.83
CA LYS A 30 16.18 -11.74 8.77
C LYS A 30 14.79 -11.23 8.36
N ASN A 31 14.44 -11.31 7.09
CA ASN A 31 13.10 -10.94 6.58
C ASN A 31 12.03 -12.03 6.75
N LYS A 32 12.36 -13.23 7.22
CA LYS A 32 11.38 -14.17 7.76
C LYS A 32 10.97 -13.73 9.18
N LYS A 33 10.36 -12.55 9.29
CA LYS A 33 9.71 -12.11 10.53
C LYS A 33 8.66 -13.15 10.88
N SER A 34 8.66 -13.57 12.15
CA SER A 34 7.66 -14.42 12.78
C SER A 34 6.26 -13.97 12.34
N LYS A 35 5.46 -14.88 11.80
CA LYS A 35 4.06 -14.61 11.46
C LYS A 35 3.39 -14.01 12.69
N LEU A 36 2.76 -12.88 12.56
CA LEU A 36 2.00 -12.29 13.65
C LEU A 36 0.85 -13.24 14.05
N SER A 37 0.47 -13.19 15.31
CA SER A 37 -0.74 -13.87 15.77
C SER A 37 -1.99 -13.20 15.15
N GLN A 38 -3.08 -13.97 15.04
CA GLN A 38 -4.35 -13.43 14.51
C GLN A 38 -4.82 -12.19 15.28
N GLY A 39 -4.68 -12.19 16.61
CA GLY A 39 -5.07 -11.06 17.46
C GLY A 39 -4.21 -9.80 17.26
N GLU A 40 -2.92 -9.96 17.04
CA GLU A 40 -2.01 -8.84 16.74
C GLU A 40 -2.27 -8.25 15.37
N TYR A 41 -2.62 -9.09 14.39
CA TYR A 41 -3.03 -8.63 13.07
C TYR A 41 -4.31 -7.78 13.16
N GLU A 42 -5.34 -8.25 13.88
CA GLU A 42 -6.60 -7.51 14.07
C GLU A 42 -6.37 -6.16 14.76
N LYS A 43 -5.53 -6.12 15.82
CA LYS A 43 -5.17 -4.87 16.50
C LYS A 43 -4.49 -3.88 15.56
N LYS A 44 -3.52 -4.33 14.76
CA LYS A 44 -2.85 -3.46 13.78
C LYS A 44 -3.81 -2.92 12.72
N VAL A 45 -4.76 -3.73 12.26
CA VAL A 45 -5.80 -3.27 11.30
C VAL A 45 -6.64 -2.15 11.92
N LEU A 46 -7.06 -2.30 13.18
CA LEU A 46 -7.85 -1.28 13.89
C LEU A 46 -7.03 0.00 14.14
N GLU A 47 -5.77 -0.10 14.54
CA GLU A 47 -4.88 1.05 14.71
C GLU A 47 -4.69 1.86 13.42
N LEU A 48 -4.56 1.17 12.28
CA LEU A 48 -4.45 1.82 10.98
C LEU A 48 -5.78 2.44 10.53
N ALA A 49 -6.90 1.83 10.89
CA ALA A 49 -8.23 2.38 10.64
C ALA A 49 -8.49 3.66 11.47
N ASP A 50 -8.07 3.68 12.73
CA ASP A 50 -8.19 4.86 13.60
C ASP A 50 -7.33 6.04 13.10
N LYS A 51 -6.26 5.76 12.32
CA LYS A 51 -5.52 6.78 11.55
C LYS A 51 -6.28 7.29 10.32
N GLY A 52 -7.50 6.84 10.08
CA GLY A 52 -8.34 7.26 8.95
C GLY A 52 -7.98 6.65 7.59
N LEU A 53 -7.18 5.58 7.57
CA LEU A 53 -6.81 4.89 6.34
C LEU A 53 -7.99 4.04 5.81
N THR A 54 -8.13 3.99 4.49
CA THR A 54 -9.09 3.09 3.83
C THR A 54 -8.57 1.64 3.85
N SER A 55 -9.47 0.66 3.71
CA SER A 55 -9.10 -0.77 3.72
C SER A 55 -8.01 -1.15 2.70
N GLU A 56 -7.98 -0.50 1.54
CA GLU A 56 -6.94 -0.69 0.52
C GLU A 56 -5.57 -0.17 0.98
N LYS A 57 -5.54 1.03 1.61
CA LYS A 57 -4.32 1.62 2.16
C LYS A 57 -3.82 0.87 3.38
N ILE A 58 -4.72 0.34 4.21
CA ILE A 58 -4.36 -0.56 5.32
C ILE A 58 -3.68 -1.81 4.75
N GLY A 59 -4.22 -2.41 3.69
CA GLY A 59 -3.61 -3.56 3.04
C GLY A 59 -2.25 -3.26 2.42
N GLU A 60 -2.05 -2.07 1.87
CA GLU A 60 -0.75 -1.61 1.36
C GLU A 60 0.27 -1.46 2.49
N GLU A 61 -0.12 -0.82 3.59
CA GLU A 61 0.78 -0.58 4.73
C GLU A 61 1.19 -1.88 5.42
N LEU A 62 0.26 -2.83 5.56
CA LEU A 62 0.57 -4.17 6.06
C LEU A 62 1.57 -4.90 5.17
N ARG A 63 1.45 -4.79 3.84
CA ARG A 63 2.43 -5.38 2.90
C ARG A 63 3.82 -4.77 3.04
N LYS A 64 3.93 -3.47 3.26
CA LYS A 64 5.21 -2.82 3.53
C LYS A 64 5.89 -3.38 4.78
N GLN A 65 5.09 -3.84 5.74
CA GLN A 65 5.56 -4.53 6.95
C GLN A 65 5.73 -6.05 6.75
N ASN A 66 5.67 -6.56 5.54
CA ASN A 66 5.71 -7.99 5.19
C ASN A 66 4.60 -8.83 5.85
N ILE A 67 3.45 -8.20 6.13
CA ILE A 67 2.26 -8.87 6.64
C ILE A 67 1.27 -9.04 5.48
N HIS A 68 1.00 -10.29 5.11
CA HIS A 68 0.10 -10.57 3.99
C HIS A 68 -1.31 -10.91 4.50
N PRO A 69 -2.32 -10.08 4.21
CA PRO A 69 -3.70 -10.31 4.69
C PRO A 69 -4.32 -11.64 4.27
N LYS A 70 -3.78 -12.28 3.21
CA LYS A 70 -4.21 -13.60 2.75
C LYS A 70 -3.84 -14.75 3.69
N GLU A 71 -2.87 -14.55 4.56
CA GLU A 71 -2.40 -15.57 5.51
C GLU A 71 -3.28 -15.64 6.77
N TYR A 72 -4.21 -14.69 6.91
CA TYR A 72 -5.11 -14.56 8.06
C TYR A 72 -6.54 -14.91 7.65
N GLU A 73 -7.31 -15.48 8.58
CA GLU A 73 -8.68 -15.94 8.32
C GLU A 73 -9.65 -14.79 8.04
N LYS A 74 -9.51 -13.68 8.76
CA LYS A 74 -10.44 -12.56 8.65
C LYS A 74 -9.96 -11.53 7.63
N LYS A 75 -10.85 -11.15 6.73
CA LYS A 75 -10.64 -10.05 5.79
C LYS A 75 -10.63 -8.71 6.53
N ILE A 76 -9.84 -7.72 6.07
CA ILE A 76 -9.79 -6.36 6.62
C ILE A 76 -11.19 -5.75 6.74
N SER A 77 -12.04 -5.88 5.73
CA SER A 77 -13.41 -5.36 5.76
C SER A 77 -14.28 -5.97 6.86
N LYS A 78 -14.06 -7.26 7.20
CA LYS A 78 -14.78 -7.92 8.30
C LYS A 78 -14.28 -7.48 9.67
N ILE A 79 -12.98 -7.19 9.79
CA ILE A 79 -12.38 -6.68 11.04
C ILE A 79 -12.87 -5.27 11.32
N LEU A 80 -13.00 -4.45 10.28
CA LEU A 80 -13.47 -3.07 10.39
C LEU A 80 -14.96 -2.97 10.74
N GLY A 81 -15.79 -3.95 10.32
CA GLY A 81 -17.22 -3.94 10.59
C GLY A 81 -17.88 -2.58 10.26
N ASP A 82 -18.46 -1.96 11.27
CA ASP A 82 -19.17 -0.66 11.13
C ASP A 82 -18.25 0.52 10.77
N LYS A 83 -16.95 0.43 11.10
CA LYS A 83 -15.94 1.43 10.69
C LYS A 83 -15.54 1.32 9.22
N TYR A 84 -16.03 0.31 8.51
CA TYR A 84 -15.67 0.10 7.10
C TYR A 84 -16.30 1.17 6.21
N VAL A 85 -15.47 1.97 5.57
CA VAL A 85 -15.87 2.92 4.53
C VAL A 85 -15.44 2.37 3.18
N ASN A 86 -16.37 2.34 2.22
CA ASN A 86 -16.05 1.89 0.88
C ASN A 86 -15.01 2.82 0.25
N PRO A 87 -13.83 2.30 -0.16
CA PRO A 87 -12.76 3.13 -0.71
C PRO A 87 -13.15 3.83 -2.00
N ASP A 88 -13.97 3.20 -2.85
CA ASP A 88 -14.40 3.79 -4.12
C ASP A 88 -15.24 5.05 -3.91
N LEU A 89 -16.17 5.04 -2.94
CA LEU A 89 -16.96 6.22 -2.59
C LEU A 89 -16.05 7.35 -2.10
N LYS A 90 -15.16 7.05 -1.14
CA LYS A 90 -14.24 8.04 -0.56
C LYS A 90 -13.30 8.64 -1.62
N ASN A 91 -12.79 7.81 -2.53
CA ASN A 91 -11.90 8.26 -3.60
C ASN A 91 -12.62 9.17 -4.60
N VAL A 92 -13.85 8.82 -5.00
CA VAL A 92 -14.65 9.65 -5.92
C VAL A 92 -15.10 10.94 -5.26
N GLU A 93 -15.48 10.91 -3.97
CA GLU A 93 -15.81 12.12 -3.20
C GLU A 93 -14.60 13.07 -3.11
N SER A 94 -13.42 12.58 -2.73
CA SER A 94 -12.20 13.38 -2.65
C SER A 94 -11.79 13.96 -4.03
N LYS A 95 -12.04 13.21 -5.11
CA LYS A 95 -11.81 13.71 -6.47
C LYS A 95 -12.78 14.82 -6.82
N LEU A 96 -14.04 14.67 -6.46
CA LEU A 96 -15.07 15.69 -6.69
C LEU A 96 -14.76 16.99 -5.95
N GLU A 97 -14.33 16.92 -4.70
CA GLU A 97 -13.95 18.10 -3.90
C GLU A 97 -12.77 18.85 -4.53
N ARG A 98 -11.72 18.13 -4.95
CA ARG A 98 -10.58 18.76 -5.64
C ARG A 98 -11.00 19.51 -6.89
N ILE A 99 -11.88 18.92 -7.70
CA ILE A 99 -12.36 19.57 -8.93
C ILE A 99 -13.29 20.75 -8.62
N LYS A 100 -14.14 20.65 -7.60
CA LYS A 100 -14.95 21.76 -7.13
C LYS A 100 -14.09 22.94 -6.71
N THR A 101 -13.06 22.70 -5.90
CA THR A 101 -12.11 23.73 -5.45
C THR A 101 -11.35 24.36 -6.61
N HIS A 102 -10.91 23.55 -7.58
CA HIS A 102 -10.29 24.05 -8.80
C HIS A 102 -11.24 24.94 -9.61
N PHE A 103 -12.47 24.49 -9.84
CA PHE A 103 -13.47 25.25 -10.60
C PHE A 103 -13.90 26.53 -9.90
N GLN A 104 -13.94 26.57 -8.57
CA GLN A 104 -14.20 27.81 -7.82
C GLN A 104 -13.15 28.89 -8.09
N LYS A 105 -11.87 28.47 -8.20
CA LYS A 105 -10.75 29.39 -8.52
C LYS A 105 -10.71 29.76 -10.00
N ASN A 106 -11.05 28.84 -10.89
CA ASN A 106 -10.93 28.97 -12.35
C ASN A 106 -12.29 28.73 -13.01
N LYS A 107 -13.21 29.68 -12.84
CA LYS A 107 -14.60 29.59 -13.36
C LYS A 107 -14.69 29.49 -14.88
N GLN A 108 -13.69 29.96 -15.64
CA GLN A 108 -13.65 29.90 -17.10
C GLN A 108 -13.24 28.53 -17.64
N ASP A 109 -12.78 27.60 -16.80
CA ASP A 109 -12.37 26.27 -17.22
C ASP A 109 -13.61 25.38 -17.50
N LYS A 110 -14.04 25.40 -18.77
CA LYS A 110 -15.15 24.57 -19.26
C LYS A 110 -14.87 23.06 -19.15
N ARG A 111 -13.59 22.64 -19.18
CA ARG A 111 -13.21 21.25 -19.03
C ARG A 111 -13.42 20.77 -17.59
N ALA A 112 -12.99 21.56 -16.62
CA ALA A 112 -13.23 21.28 -15.21
C ALA A 112 -14.72 21.23 -14.86
N MET A 113 -15.53 22.10 -15.46
CA MET A 113 -16.99 22.08 -15.31
C MET A 113 -17.58 20.73 -15.76
N ARG A 114 -17.26 20.29 -16.98
CA ARG A 114 -17.74 19.00 -17.51
C ARG A 114 -17.27 17.82 -16.69
N GLU A 115 -16.02 17.83 -16.24
CA GLU A 115 -15.45 16.78 -15.41
C GLU A 115 -16.13 16.74 -14.03
N LYS A 116 -16.42 17.88 -13.42
CA LYS A 116 -17.19 17.98 -12.18
C LYS A 116 -18.55 17.30 -12.32
N ASP A 117 -19.28 17.59 -13.37
CA ASP A 117 -20.62 17.03 -13.58
C ASP A 117 -20.57 15.53 -13.88
N ARG A 118 -19.55 15.08 -14.61
CA ARG A 118 -19.30 13.65 -14.87
C ARG A 118 -19.03 12.87 -13.57
N ILE A 119 -18.15 13.39 -12.72
CA ILE A 119 -17.81 12.73 -11.45
C ILE A 119 -18.98 12.78 -10.46
N PHE A 120 -19.73 13.86 -10.45
CA PHE A 120 -20.94 13.94 -9.65
C PHE A 120 -21.97 12.89 -10.05
N ALA A 121 -22.19 12.69 -11.36
CA ALA A 121 -23.05 11.63 -11.85
C ALA A 121 -22.53 10.23 -11.48
N GLN A 122 -21.21 10.01 -11.55
CA GLN A 122 -20.58 8.77 -11.12
C GLN A 122 -20.81 8.50 -9.61
N LEU A 123 -20.63 9.52 -8.77
CA LEU A 123 -20.87 9.42 -7.33
C LEU A 123 -22.32 9.01 -7.03
N ARG A 124 -23.29 9.62 -7.71
CA ARG A 124 -24.72 9.26 -7.55
C ARG A 124 -24.99 7.81 -7.90
N LYS A 125 -24.38 7.31 -9.00
CA LYS A 125 -24.51 5.91 -9.40
C LYS A 125 -23.93 4.95 -8.35
N LEU A 126 -22.74 5.28 -7.82
CA LEU A 126 -22.11 4.48 -6.77
C LEU A 126 -22.92 4.49 -5.47
N LYS A 127 -23.42 5.65 -5.02
CA LYS A 127 -24.28 5.72 -3.84
C LYS A 127 -25.53 4.87 -4.00
N LYS A 128 -26.18 4.93 -5.16
CA LYS A 128 -27.34 4.07 -5.47
C LYS A 128 -27.00 2.58 -5.44
N TYR A 129 -25.82 2.21 -5.98
CA TYR A 129 -25.36 0.82 -6.02
C TYR A 129 -25.08 0.28 -4.61
N PHE A 130 -24.40 1.05 -3.77
CA PHE A 130 -24.07 0.65 -2.39
C PHE A 130 -25.23 0.92 -1.39
N LYS A 131 -26.32 1.52 -1.83
CA LYS A 131 -27.48 1.86 -0.99
C LYS A 131 -27.12 2.76 0.22
N VAL A 132 -26.24 3.74 -0.02
CA VAL A 132 -25.74 4.72 0.96
C VAL A 132 -26.30 6.10 0.66
#